data_ee306c6670c67d0540bb9e5ab3dc7e4d
#
_entry.id   ee306c6670c67d0540bb9e5ab3dc7e4d
#
_cell.length_a   1.000
_cell.length_b   1.000
_cell.length_c   1.000
_cell.angle_alpha   90.00
_cell.angle_beta   90.00
_cell.angle_gamma   90.00
#
_symmetry.space_group_name_H-M   'P 1'
#
loop_
_entity.id
_entity.type
_entity.pdbx_description
1 polymer ?
#
loop_
_entity_poly.entity_id
_entity_poly.type
_entity_poly.pdbx_seq_one_letter_code
_entity_poly.pdbx_strand_id
1 'polypeptide(L)'
;HVIREHAEASDQNRFFADFVNNSTLSENFPFSTWTKLMRETMMDDREKLMKRSPSGGIFELRKAIADYLYQFRGMSVSPNQIIVGAGTEYLYGLIIQLLGRDSVYGVENPGYQKIQHIYDAYQVKCCYIDMDESGVNIDSLERSGADVVHISPSHHFPTGTVTPASRRYELLGWAAKQEGRYIIEDEYDSEFRLVGNPIPALQSIDASDKVIYMNTFSKSLSSTIRISYMVLPIPLMVRYNHVLSFYACTVSNFDQYTLTRFIQELSLIHISEPTRLRRIS
;
A
#
# COMPACT_ATOMS: atom_id res chain seq x y z
N HIS A 1 -23.29 -30.64 -11.93
CA HIS A 1 -22.29 -29.62 -11.50
C HIS A 1 -20.96 -30.04 -12.08
N VAL A 2 -20.57 -29.47 -13.24
CA VAL A 2 -19.25 -29.66 -13.82
C VAL A 2 -18.32 -28.66 -13.15
N ILE A 3 -17.47 -29.15 -12.22
CA ILE A 3 -16.30 -28.41 -11.78
C ILE A 3 -15.41 -28.36 -13.01
N ARG A 4 -15.36 -27.22 -13.69
CA ARG A 4 -14.30 -26.97 -14.68
C ARG A 4 -13.02 -26.83 -13.88
N GLU A 5 -12.19 -27.87 -13.92
CA GLU A 5 -10.78 -27.72 -13.61
C GLU A 5 -10.24 -26.65 -14.54
N HIS A 6 -9.89 -25.49 -13.98
CA HIS A 6 -9.00 -24.59 -14.67
C HIS A 6 -7.68 -25.34 -14.76
N ALA A 7 -7.49 -26.10 -15.87
CA ALA A 7 -6.19 -26.54 -16.24
C ALA A 7 -5.32 -25.29 -16.28
N GLU A 8 -4.31 -25.24 -15.42
CA GLU A 8 -3.20 -24.33 -15.61
C GLU A 8 -2.65 -24.65 -17.01
N ALA A 9 -3.06 -23.83 -17.98
CA ALA A 9 -2.47 -23.89 -19.30
C ALA A 9 -1.01 -23.47 -19.08
N SER A 10 -0.14 -24.48 -19.02
CA SER A 10 1.29 -24.30 -19.20
C SER A 10 1.51 -23.84 -20.63
N ASP A 11 1.12 -22.61 -20.91
CA ASP A 11 1.38 -21.97 -22.20
C ASP A 11 2.87 -21.65 -22.22
N GLN A 12 3.63 -22.57 -22.82
CA GLN A 12 5.07 -22.43 -23.09
C GLN A 12 5.35 -21.39 -24.20
N ASN A 13 4.51 -20.40 -24.36
CA ASN A 13 4.83 -19.23 -25.16
C ASN A 13 5.87 -18.42 -24.39
N ARG A 14 7.13 -18.66 -24.72
CA ARG A 14 8.26 -17.81 -24.28
C ARG A 14 8.11 -16.45 -24.93
N PHE A 15 7.39 -15.56 -24.29
CA PHE A 15 7.41 -14.15 -24.64
C PHE A 15 8.82 -13.59 -24.40
N PHE A 16 9.26 -12.69 -25.26
CA PHE A 16 10.52 -11.94 -25.04
C PHE A 16 10.47 -11.15 -23.72
N ALA A 17 9.30 -10.65 -23.37
CA ALA A 17 9.00 -10.02 -22.07
C ALA A 17 7.54 -10.30 -21.69
N ASP A 18 7.31 -10.72 -20.46
CA ASP A 18 5.98 -10.91 -19.89
C ASP A 18 5.67 -9.72 -18.94
N PHE A 19 4.77 -8.84 -19.37
CA PHE A 19 4.30 -7.69 -18.60
C PHE A 19 3.00 -7.98 -17.82
N VAL A 20 2.44 -9.16 -17.98
CA VAL A 20 1.18 -9.56 -17.32
C VAL A 20 1.46 -10.26 -15.99
N ASN A 21 2.54 -11.03 -15.97
CA ASN A 21 2.91 -11.83 -14.82
C ASN A 21 3.77 -10.96 -13.86
N ASN A 22 3.14 -10.41 -12.82
CA ASN A 22 3.82 -9.61 -11.78
C ASN A 22 4.82 -10.43 -10.93
N SER A 23 5.50 -11.41 -11.51
CA SER A 23 6.48 -12.23 -10.81
C SER A 23 7.81 -11.50 -10.66
N THR A 24 8.36 -11.54 -9.45
CA THR A 24 9.72 -11.10 -9.20
C THR A 24 10.68 -12.20 -9.66
N LEU A 25 11.68 -11.86 -10.48
CA LEU A 25 12.73 -12.81 -10.83
C LEU A 25 13.49 -13.20 -9.56
N SER A 26 13.80 -14.49 -9.42
CA SER A 26 14.53 -15.01 -8.26
C SER A 26 15.87 -14.32 -8.00
N GLU A 27 16.52 -13.85 -9.06
CA GLU A 27 17.79 -13.12 -8.99
C GLU A 27 17.67 -11.76 -8.28
N ASN A 28 16.48 -11.14 -8.33
CA ASN A 28 16.23 -9.83 -7.73
C ASN A 28 15.86 -9.92 -6.24
N PHE A 29 15.56 -11.12 -5.73
CA PHE A 29 15.22 -11.28 -4.31
C PHE A 29 16.49 -11.50 -3.48
N PRO A 30 16.72 -10.77 -2.40
CA PRO A 30 17.95 -10.87 -1.59
C PRO A 30 17.92 -12.09 -0.66
N PHE A 31 17.91 -13.31 -1.23
CA PHE A 31 17.79 -14.58 -0.47
C PHE A 31 18.81 -14.72 0.66
N SER A 32 20.07 -14.35 0.44
CA SER A 32 21.11 -14.47 1.45
C SER A 32 20.83 -13.59 2.68
N THR A 33 20.49 -12.34 2.45
CA THR A 33 20.14 -11.39 3.51
C THR A 33 18.86 -11.83 4.22
N TRP A 34 17.81 -12.17 3.46
CA TRP A 34 16.55 -12.62 4.04
C TRP A 34 16.70 -13.86 4.90
N THR A 35 17.45 -14.87 4.42
CA THR A 35 17.73 -16.11 5.17
C THR A 35 18.52 -15.85 6.44
N LYS A 36 19.53 -14.96 6.39
CA LYS A 36 20.30 -14.55 7.56
C LYS A 36 19.36 -13.94 8.62
N LEU A 37 18.55 -12.93 8.23
CA LEU A 37 17.66 -12.23 9.14
C LEU A 37 16.55 -13.12 9.70
N MET A 38 16.02 -14.03 8.90
CA MET A 38 15.03 -15.01 9.38
C MET A 38 15.64 -15.93 10.42
N ARG A 39 16.87 -16.39 10.22
CA ARG A 39 17.58 -17.21 11.20
C ARG A 39 17.82 -16.45 12.51
N GLU A 40 18.29 -15.21 12.43
CA GLU A 40 18.48 -14.35 13.60
C GLU A 40 17.15 -14.13 14.35
N THR A 41 16.08 -13.86 13.63
CA THR A 41 14.73 -13.74 14.20
C THR A 41 14.32 -15.00 14.97
N MET A 42 14.55 -16.18 14.39
CA MET A 42 14.22 -17.44 15.04
C MET A 42 15.07 -17.72 16.28
N MET A 43 16.30 -17.23 16.33
CA MET A 43 17.18 -17.45 17.48
C MET A 43 16.93 -16.46 18.62
N ASP A 44 16.73 -15.19 18.28
CA ASP A 44 16.69 -14.08 19.25
C ASP A 44 15.27 -13.82 19.79
N ASP A 45 14.24 -14.02 18.98
CA ASP A 45 12.87 -13.57 19.27
C ASP A 45 11.89 -14.73 19.56
N ARG A 46 12.38 -15.91 19.97
CA ARG A 46 11.58 -17.15 20.14
C ARG A 46 10.28 -16.94 20.91
N GLU A 47 10.33 -16.26 22.05
CA GLU A 47 9.14 -16.01 22.88
C GLU A 47 8.16 -15.05 22.21
N LYS A 48 8.67 -14.04 21.50
CA LYS A 48 7.85 -13.05 20.77
C LYS A 48 7.14 -13.69 19.57
N LEU A 49 7.83 -14.63 18.88
CA LEU A 49 7.28 -15.34 17.74
C LEU A 49 6.04 -16.15 18.10
N MET A 50 5.97 -16.68 19.33
CA MET A 50 4.85 -17.49 19.81
C MET A 50 3.71 -16.66 20.42
N LYS A 51 3.86 -15.35 20.56
CA LYS A 51 2.79 -14.48 21.06
C LYS A 51 1.79 -14.19 19.94
N ARG A 52 0.52 -13.97 20.32
CA ARG A 52 -0.50 -13.53 19.37
C ARG A 52 -0.15 -12.13 18.87
N SER A 53 -0.12 -11.95 17.55
CA SER A 53 0.06 -10.64 16.93
C SER A 53 -1.14 -9.73 17.20
N PRO A 54 -0.94 -8.44 17.55
CA PRO A 54 -2.01 -7.46 17.57
C PRO A 54 -2.70 -7.35 16.20
N SER A 55 -3.96 -6.92 16.16
CA SER A 55 -4.74 -6.80 14.93
C SER A 55 -4.07 -5.94 13.84
N GLY A 56 -3.40 -4.87 14.24
CA GLY A 56 -2.64 -4.00 13.33
C GLY A 56 -1.22 -4.46 13.01
N GLY A 57 -0.79 -5.64 13.50
CA GLY A 57 0.59 -6.12 13.40
C GLY A 57 1.46 -5.74 14.61
N ILE A 58 2.67 -6.32 14.68
CA ILE A 58 3.59 -6.07 15.80
C ILE A 58 4.05 -4.62 15.82
N PHE A 59 4.27 -4.08 17.01
CA PHE A 59 4.68 -2.68 17.19
C PHE A 59 6.03 -2.39 16.51
N GLU A 60 6.97 -3.33 16.60
CA GLU A 60 8.31 -3.20 16.03
C GLU A 60 8.27 -2.98 14.52
N LEU A 61 7.43 -3.71 13.78
CA LEU A 61 7.25 -3.53 12.34
C LEU A 61 6.60 -2.20 12.02
N ARG A 62 5.52 -1.86 12.74
CA ARG A 62 4.82 -0.59 12.55
C ARG A 62 5.73 0.61 12.83
N LYS A 63 6.60 0.50 13.84
CA LYS A 63 7.62 1.51 14.13
C LYS A 63 8.65 1.61 13.00
N ALA A 64 9.18 0.49 12.54
CA ALA A 64 10.15 0.47 11.44
C ALA A 64 9.55 1.08 10.15
N ILE A 65 8.27 0.82 9.85
CA ILE A 65 7.55 1.44 8.74
C ILE A 65 7.41 2.95 8.96
N ALA A 66 7.03 3.41 10.16
CA ALA A 66 6.90 4.83 10.45
C ALA A 66 8.23 5.58 10.31
N ASP A 67 9.32 5.00 10.84
CA ASP A 67 10.67 5.55 10.72
C ASP A 67 11.11 5.62 9.24
N TYR A 68 10.83 4.57 8.45
CA TYR A 68 11.09 4.53 7.01
C TYR A 68 10.30 5.62 6.25
N LEU A 69 9.00 5.75 6.50
CA LEU A 69 8.16 6.78 5.88
C LEU A 69 8.65 8.19 6.20
N TYR A 70 9.09 8.42 7.43
CA TYR A 70 9.67 9.70 7.83
C TYR A 70 10.96 10.00 7.06
N GLN A 71 11.90 9.04 7.01
CA GLN A 71 13.21 9.23 6.39
C GLN A 71 13.13 9.40 4.87
N PHE A 72 12.30 8.59 4.19
CA PHE A 72 12.31 8.50 2.73
C PHE A 72 11.14 9.18 2.04
N ARG A 73 10.06 9.45 2.78
CA ARG A 73 8.84 10.07 2.23
C ARG A 73 8.48 11.41 2.91
N GLY A 74 9.19 11.79 3.96
CA GLY A 74 8.87 12.97 4.75
C GLY A 74 7.51 12.90 5.46
N MET A 75 6.98 11.68 5.63
CA MET A 75 5.68 11.44 6.26
C MET A 75 5.85 11.26 7.76
N SER A 76 5.28 12.14 8.56
CA SER A 76 5.29 12.06 10.03
C SER A 76 4.03 11.33 10.51
N VAL A 77 4.12 10.02 10.70
CA VAL A 77 3.00 9.17 11.12
C VAL A 77 3.33 8.42 12.41
N SER A 78 2.32 8.22 13.27
CA SER A 78 2.47 7.40 14.45
C SER A 78 2.45 5.91 14.08
N PRO A 79 3.30 5.05 14.69
CA PRO A 79 3.15 3.60 14.56
C PRO A 79 1.75 3.08 14.89
N ASN A 80 1.00 3.81 15.70
CA ASN A 80 -0.37 3.45 16.07
C ASN A 80 -1.42 3.78 14.99
N GLN A 81 -1.05 4.49 13.94
CA GLN A 81 -1.88 4.71 12.74
C GLN A 81 -1.67 3.65 11.67
N ILE A 82 -0.69 2.76 11.84
CA ILE A 82 -0.30 1.77 10.83
C ILE A 82 -0.98 0.44 11.10
N ILE A 83 -1.59 -0.10 10.05
CA ILE A 83 -2.19 -1.45 10.02
C ILE A 83 -1.47 -2.28 8.96
N VAL A 84 -0.93 -3.42 9.36
CA VAL A 84 -0.24 -4.38 8.49
C VAL A 84 -1.21 -5.49 8.09
N GLY A 85 -1.17 -5.91 6.84
CA GLY A 85 -2.03 -6.97 6.31
C GLY A 85 -1.37 -7.81 5.20
N ALA A 86 -1.93 -8.99 4.95
CA ALA A 86 -1.45 -9.93 3.93
C ALA A 86 -1.90 -9.51 2.52
N GLY A 87 -1.33 -8.45 2.01
CA GLY A 87 -1.61 -7.88 0.70
C GLY A 87 -2.70 -6.79 0.73
N THR A 88 -2.72 -5.98 -0.34
CA THR A 88 -3.62 -4.82 -0.46
C THR A 88 -5.08 -5.24 -0.51
N GLU A 89 -5.40 -6.39 -1.09
CA GLU A 89 -6.78 -6.92 -1.18
C GLU A 89 -7.44 -7.08 0.20
N TYR A 90 -6.69 -7.57 1.18
CA TYR A 90 -7.16 -7.65 2.56
C TYR A 90 -7.41 -6.26 3.15
N LEU A 91 -6.51 -5.32 2.90
CA LEU A 91 -6.64 -3.95 3.39
C LEU A 91 -7.83 -3.22 2.77
N TYR A 92 -8.13 -3.43 1.48
CA TYR A 92 -9.34 -2.88 0.85
C TYR A 92 -10.60 -3.38 1.57
N GLY A 93 -10.64 -4.67 1.93
CA GLY A 93 -11.75 -5.22 2.71
C GLY A 93 -11.91 -4.58 4.08
N LEU A 94 -10.81 -4.24 4.76
CA LEU A 94 -10.86 -3.50 6.03
C LEU A 94 -11.34 -2.05 5.83
N ILE A 95 -10.89 -1.37 4.77
CA ILE A 95 -11.33 0.00 4.44
C ILE A 95 -12.84 0.03 4.17
N ILE A 96 -13.37 -0.92 3.41
CA ILE A 96 -14.81 -1.03 3.15
C ILE A 96 -15.59 -1.23 4.46
N GLN A 97 -15.08 -2.04 5.38
CA GLN A 97 -15.72 -2.22 6.69
C GLN A 97 -15.65 -0.96 7.56
N LEU A 98 -14.58 -0.16 7.42
CA LEU A 98 -14.44 1.10 8.14
C LEU A 98 -15.31 2.21 7.57
N LEU A 99 -15.34 2.38 6.26
CA LEU A 99 -16.06 3.49 5.62
C LEU A 99 -17.54 3.17 5.37
N GLY A 100 -17.88 1.88 5.29
CA GLY A 100 -19.24 1.41 5.08
C GLY A 100 -19.49 0.94 3.66
N ARG A 101 -20.47 0.02 3.52
CA ARG A 101 -20.89 -0.53 2.22
C ARG A 101 -21.83 0.39 1.46
N ASP A 102 -22.44 1.34 2.14
CA ASP A 102 -23.38 2.30 1.54
C ASP A 102 -22.65 3.45 0.84
N SER A 103 -21.35 3.65 1.14
CA SER A 103 -20.50 4.64 0.48
C SER A 103 -20.30 4.32 -0.99
N VAL A 104 -20.18 5.36 -1.81
CA VAL A 104 -19.87 5.27 -3.24
C VAL A 104 -18.35 5.39 -3.44
N TYR A 105 -17.74 4.37 -4.03
CA TYR A 105 -16.29 4.31 -4.27
C TYR A 105 -15.98 4.71 -5.70
N GLY A 106 -15.31 5.84 -5.88
CA GLY A 106 -14.79 6.31 -7.17
C GLY A 106 -13.44 5.68 -7.48
N VAL A 107 -13.27 5.16 -8.69
CA VAL A 107 -12.01 4.62 -9.21
C VAL A 107 -11.60 5.33 -10.47
N GLU A 108 -10.30 5.43 -10.70
CA GLU A 108 -9.70 6.06 -11.87
C GLU A 108 -10.12 5.34 -13.17
N ASN A 109 -10.42 6.13 -14.24
CA ASN A 109 -10.73 5.61 -15.56
C ASN A 109 -9.96 6.39 -16.66
N PRO A 110 -9.04 5.72 -17.38
CA PRO A 110 -8.65 4.32 -17.25
C PRO A 110 -7.97 4.02 -15.90
N GLY A 111 -8.04 2.78 -15.40
CA GLY A 111 -7.46 2.41 -14.13
C GLY A 111 -7.22 0.91 -13.98
N TYR A 112 -6.75 0.49 -12.81
CA TYR A 112 -6.48 -0.92 -12.53
C TYR A 112 -7.78 -1.68 -12.25
N GLN A 113 -8.27 -2.42 -13.24
CA GLN A 113 -9.56 -3.13 -13.21
C GLN A 113 -9.75 -4.04 -12.00
N LYS A 114 -8.67 -4.59 -11.46
CA LYS A 114 -8.76 -5.46 -10.28
C LYS A 114 -9.35 -4.75 -9.06
N ILE A 115 -9.13 -3.45 -8.91
CA ILE A 115 -9.71 -2.66 -7.81
C ILE A 115 -11.24 -2.67 -7.91
N GLN A 116 -11.77 -2.43 -9.11
CA GLN A 116 -13.21 -2.50 -9.35
C GLN A 116 -13.76 -3.89 -9.05
N HIS A 117 -13.12 -4.97 -9.55
CA HIS A 117 -13.58 -6.33 -9.26
C HIS A 117 -13.62 -6.64 -7.77
N ILE A 118 -12.70 -6.09 -7.00
CA ILE A 118 -12.70 -6.24 -5.53
C ILE A 118 -13.91 -5.51 -4.94
N TYR A 119 -14.17 -4.27 -5.34
CA TYR A 119 -15.33 -3.51 -4.87
C TYR A 119 -16.64 -4.20 -5.25
N ASP A 120 -16.76 -4.72 -6.47
CA ASP A 120 -17.91 -5.51 -6.92
C ASP A 120 -18.11 -6.77 -6.07
N ALA A 121 -17.02 -7.48 -5.75
CA ALA A 121 -17.06 -8.66 -4.90
C ALA A 121 -17.52 -8.36 -3.46
N TYR A 122 -17.22 -7.17 -2.96
CA TYR A 122 -17.73 -6.68 -1.66
C TYR A 122 -19.15 -6.08 -1.76
N GLN A 123 -19.74 -6.02 -2.96
CA GLN A 123 -21.07 -5.47 -3.23
C GLN A 123 -21.21 -4.00 -2.79
N VAL A 124 -20.17 -3.21 -2.97
CA VAL A 124 -20.21 -1.77 -2.75
C VAL A 124 -20.45 -1.04 -4.07
N LYS A 125 -21.08 0.14 -3.99
CA LYS A 125 -21.28 0.99 -5.17
C LYS A 125 -19.94 1.52 -5.67
N CYS A 126 -19.63 1.28 -6.94
CA CYS A 126 -18.44 1.77 -7.59
C CYS A 126 -18.80 2.67 -8.77
N CYS A 127 -18.09 3.77 -8.96
CA CYS A 127 -18.23 4.65 -10.12
C CYS A 127 -16.86 4.98 -10.71
N TYR A 128 -16.84 5.26 -12.01
CA TYR A 128 -15.63 5.67 -12.72
C TYR A 128 -15.47 7.19 -12.67
N ILE A 129 -14.24 7.62 -12.41
CA ILE A 129 -13.85 9.01 -12.42
C ILE A 129 -12.91 9.23 -13.60
N ASP A 130 -13.28 10.14 -14.50
CA ASP A 130 -12.46 10.45 -15.66
C ASP A 130 -11.12 11.09 -15.22
N MET A 131 -10.11 10.83 -16.02
CA MET A 131 -8.79 11.41 -15.84
C MET A 131 -8.46 12.41 -16.92
N ASP A 132 -7.60 13.36 -16.57
CA ASP A 132 -6.94 14.26 -17.50
C ASP A 132 -5.40 14.14 -17.41
N GLU A 133 -4.65 15.02 -18.04
CA GLU A 133 -3.18 15.01 -18.03
C GLU A 133 -2.55 15.14 -16.62
N SER A 134 -3.33 15.61 -15.65
CA SER A 134 -2.92 15.82 -14.27
C SER A 134 -3.45 14.76 -13.30
N GLY A 135 -4.06 13.69 -13.79
CA GLY A 135 -4.67 12.63 -12.97
C GLY A 135 -6.19 12.74 -12.90
N VAL A 136 -6.78 12.41 -11.77
CA VAL A 136 -8.23 12.47 -11.57
C VAL A 136 -8.78 13.87 -11.87
N ASN A 137 -9.77 13.95 -12.76
CA ASN A 137 -10.45 15.19 -13.09
C ASN A 137 -11.42 15.59 -11.98
N ILE A 138 -11.24 16.78 -11.40
CA ILE A 138 -12.01 17.26 -10.24
C ILE A 138 -13.50 17.47 -10.58
N ASP A 139 -13.81 17.97 -11.77
CA ASP A 139 -15.22 18.17 -12.18
C ASP A 139 -15.94 16.82 -12.36
N SER A 140 -15.24 15.82 -12.89
CA SER A 140 -15.75 14.45 -12.97
C SER A 140 -15.98 13.87 -11.58
N LEU A 141 -15.02 14.06 -10.66
CA LEU A 141 -15.10 13.60 -9.27
C LEU A 141 -16.28 14.27 -8.52
N GLU A 142 -16.45 15.57 -8.66
CA GLU A 142 -17.58 16.29 -8.00
C GLU A 142 -18.95 15.82 -8.53
N ARG A 143 -19.07 15.54 -9.84
CA ARG A 143 -20.32 15.06 -10.45
C ARG A 143 -20.62 13.58 -10.16
N SER A 144 -19.63 12.80 -9.81
CA SER A 144 -19.78 11.33 -9.62
C SER A 144 -20.64 10.95 -8.42
N GLY A 145 -20.74 11.83 -7.43
CA GLY A 145 -21.36 11.53 -6.15
C GLY A 145 -20.54 10.56 -5.29
N ALA A 146 -19.24 10.38 -5.58
CA ALA A 146 -18.37 9.54 -4.78
C ALA A 146 -18.16 10.11 -3.36
N ASP A 147 -18.18 9.21 -2.38
CA ASP A 147 -17.79 9.51 -1.00
C ASP A 147 -16.31 9.18 -0.77
N VAL A 148 -15.80 8.18 -1.47
CA VAL A 148 -14.42 7.73 -1.39
C VAL A 148 -13.82 7.69 -2.79
N VAL A 149 -12.62 8.25 -2.97
CA VAL A 149 -11.88 8.13 -4.23
C VAL A 149 -10.61 7.32 -4.02
N HIS A 150 -10.39 6.30 -4.87
CA HIS A 150 -9.22 5.43 -4.84
C HIS A 150 -8.31 5.79 -6.02
N ILE A 151 -7.10 6.25 -5.73
CA ILE A 151 -6.17 6.82 -6.70
C ILE A 151 -4.74 6.34 -6.49
N SER A 152 -3.94 6.36 -7.55
CA SER A 152 -2.51 6.08 -7.55
C SER A 152 -1.71 7.30 -8.03
N PRO A 153 -1.56 8.35 -7.20
CA PRO A 153 -1.16 9.67 -7.65
C PRO A 153 0.33 9.80 -7.98
N SER A 154 1.18 8.91 -7.50
CA SER A 154 2.62 8.99 -7.75
C SER A 154 3.06 8.26 -9.01
N HIS A 155 2.27 7.29 -9.46
CA HIS A 155 2.53 6.55 -10.69
C HIS A 155 1.27 5.81 -11.11
N HIS A 156 0.40 6.48 -11.82
CA HIS A 156 -0.88 5.90 -12.23
C HIS A 156 -0.70 4.75 -13.22
N PHE A 157 -1.37 3.63 -12.96
CA PHE A 157 -1.44 2.51 -13.92
C PHE A 157 -2.82 2.54 -14.63
N PRO A 158 -2.88 2.46 -15.99
CA PRO A 158 -1.78 2.13 -16.91
C PRO A 158 -1.08 3.34 -17.57
N THR A 159 -1.48 4.59 -17.28
CA THR A 159 -1.06 5.76 -18.06
C THR A 159 0.34 6.27 -17.72
N GLY A 160 0.87 5.93 -16.55
CA GLY A 160 2.14 6.49 -16.04
C GLY A 160 2.02 7.94 -15.56
N THR A 161 0.82 8.51 -15.52
CA THR A 161 0.58 9.89 -15.08
C THR A 161 1.04 10.08 -13.64
N VAL A 162 1.70 11.19 -13.38
CA VAL A 162 2.07 11.63 -12.03
C VAL A 162 1.21 12.85 -11.69
N THR A 163 0.40 12.74 -10.64
CA THR A 163 -0.47 13.80 -10.17
C THR A 163 0.35 14.95 -9.58
N PRO A 164 0.33 16.17 -10.19
CA PRO A 164 1.11 17.29 -9.70
C PRO A 164 0.58 17.85 -8.37
N ALA A 165 1.41 18.64 -7.68
CA ALA A 165 1.07 19.17 -6.36
C ALA A 165 -0.23 19.99 -6.38
N SER A 166 -0.49 20.79 -7.43
CA SER A 166 -1.74 21.56 -7.56
C SER A 166 -2.98 20.65 -7.50
N ARG A 167 -2.98 19.57 -8.29
CA ARG A 167 -4.10 18.60 -8.30
C ARG A 167 -4.22 17.86 -6.96
N ARG A 168 -3.12 17.60 -6.27
CA ARG A 168 -3.16 17.00 -4.91
C ARG A 168 -3.90 17.91 -3.92
N TYR A 169 -3.67 19.23 -3.98
CA TYR A 169 -4.42 20.19 -3.16
C TYR A 169 -5.90 20.29 -3.55
N GLU A 170 -6.23 20.19 -4.83
CA GLU A 170 -7.64 20.15 -5.29
C GLU A 170 -8.37 18.91 -4.75
N LEU A 171 -7.72 17.73 -4.79
CA LEU A 171 -8.25 16.49 -4.24
C LEU A 171 -8.47 16.59 -2.72
N LEU A 172 -7.50 17.13 -1.99
CA LEU A 172 -7.66 17.37 -0.54
C LEU A 172 -8.79 18.36 -0.26
N GLY A 173 -8.89 19.43 -1.08
CA GLY A 173 -10.01 20.37 -1.02
C GLY A 173 -11.37 19.70 -1.25
N TRP A 174 -11.47 18.78 -2.22
CA TRP A 174 -12.67 17.98 -2.44
C TRP A 174 -13.05 17.13 -1.22
N ALA A 175 -12.08 16.45 -0.63
CA ALA A 175 -12.31 15.60 0.53
C ALA A 175 -12.70 16.41 1.78
N ALA A 176 -12.10 17.59 1.98
CA ALA A 176 -12.38 18.46 3.12
C ALA A 176 -13.76 19.11 3.09
N LYS A 177 -14.41 19.22 1.91
CA LYS A 177 -15.75 19.84 1.77
C LYS A 177 -16.86 19.06 2.47
N GLN A 178 -16.70 17.76 2.69
CA GLN A 178 -17.72 16.91 3.27
C GLN A 178 -17.12 15.91 4.28
N GLU A 179 -17.77 15.74 5.42
CA GLU A 179 -17.26 14.93 6.54
C GLU A 179 -17.00 13.47 6.15
N GLY A 180 -17.91 12.83 5.43
CA GLY A 180 -17.83 11.42 5.02
C GLY A 180 -16.88 11.12 3.85
N ARG A 181 -16.27 12.14 3.22
CA ARG A 181 -15.37 11.94 2.08
C ARG A 181 -13.98 11.53 2.54
N TYR A 182 -13.38 10.58 1.78
CA TYR A 182 -12.00 10.11 1.98
C TYR A 182 -11.28 9.87 0.66
N ILE A 183 -9.96 9.93 0.70
CA ILE A 183 -9.07 9.57 -0.40
C ILE A 183 -8.29 8.33 0.01
N ILE A 184 -8.27 7.29 -0.83
CA ILE A 184 -7.35 6.17 -0.72
C ILE A 184 -6.19 6.45 -1.68
N GLU A 185 -5.02 6.75 -1.11
CA GLU A 185 -3.77 6.94 -1.84
C GLU A 185 -3.03 5.60 -1.89
N ASP A 186 -3.11 4.90 -3.03
CA ASP A 186 -2.48 3.59 -3.23
C ASP A 186 -1.13 3.73 -3.94
N GLU A 187 -0.07 3.56 -3.18
CA GLU A 187 1.32 3.66 -3.63
C GLU A 187 1.93 2.27 -3.77
N TYR A 188 1.83 1.67 -4.94
CA TYR A 188 2.21 0.27 -5.15
C TYR A 188 3.68 0.05 -5.52
N ASP A 189 4.42 1.08 -5.96
CA ASP A 189 5.81 0.98 -6.44
C ASP A 189 6.77 2.04 -5.89
N SER A 190 6.36 2.80 -4.89
CA SER A 190 7.08 3.99 -4.41
C SER A 190 8.21 3.70 -3.43
N GLU A 191 8.35 2.47 -2.96
CA GLU A 191 9.23 2.12 -1.84
C GLU A 191 10.73 2.30 -2.13
N PHE A 192 11.17 2.27 -3.40
CA PHE A 192 12.59 2.31 -3.77
C PHE A 192 12.94 3.33 -4.84
N ARG A 193 12.15 4.38 -5.02
CA ARG A 193 12.51 5.48 -5.92
C ARG A 193 13.55 6.39 -5.26
N LEU A 194 14.81 6.15 -5.58
CA LEU A 194 15.95 6.92 -5.08
C LEU A 194 16.36 8.09 -5.99
N VAL A 195 15.63 8.38 -7.06
CA VAL A 195 16.03 9.39 -8.06
C VAL A 195 15.02 10.53 -8.14
N GLY A 196 15.48 11.75 -7.85
CA GLY A 196 14.70 12.98 -7.93
C GLY A 196 14.10 13.44 -6.59
N ASN A 197 13.64 14.69 -6.54
CA ASN A 197 12.83 15.18 -5.42
C ASN A 197 11.42 14.60 -5.54
N PRO A 198 10.99 13.68 -4.68
CA PRO A 198 9.66 13.12 -4.77
C PRO A 198 8.61 14.19 -4.50
N ILE A 199 7.51 14.17 -5.27
CA ILE A 199 6.33 14.97 -4.94
C ILE A 199 5.80 14.44 -3.60
N PRO A 200 5.53 15.30 -2.61
CA PRO A 200 5.00 14.88 -1.32
C PRO A 200 3.73 14.04 -1.47
N ALA A 201 3.61 12.95 -0.73
CA ALA A 201 2.39 12.15 -0.69
C ALA A 201 1.19 13.01 -0.26
N LEU A 202 -0.02 12.69 -0.72
CA LEU A 202 -1.24 13.36 -0.27
C LEU A 202 -1.36 13.32 1.25
N GLN A 203 -1.08 12.15 1.84
CA GLN A 203 -1.10 11.96 3.28
C GLN A 203 -0.15 12.92 4.02
N SER A 204 1.04 13.22 3.46
CA SER A 204 2.02 14.09 4.12
C SER A 204 1.61 15.57 4.15
N ILE A 205 0.69 16.00 3.27
CA ILE A 205 0.18 17.37 3.18
C ILE A 205 -1.30 17.48 3.59
N ASP A 206 -1.89 16.38 4.07
CA ASP A 206 -3.27 16.34 4.54
C ASP A 206 -3.39 16.91 5.95
N ALA A 207 -4.04 18.08 6.07
CA ALA A 207 -4.33 18.74 7.34
C ALA A 207 -5.73 18.41 7.89
N SER A 208 -6.52 17.58 7.18
CA SER A 208 -7.95 17.36 7.45
C SER A 208 -8.28 15.93 7.85
N ASP A 209 -7.28 15.07 8.00
CA ASP A 209 -7.46 13.63 8.32
C ASP A 209 -8.38 12.90 7.31
N LYS A 210 -8.16 13.13 6.01
CA LYS A 210 -8.98 12.59 4.92
C LYS A 210 -8.29 11.53 4.08
N VAL A 211 -6.98 11.33 4.24
CA VAL A 211 -6.20 10.43 3.39
C VAL A 211 -5.89 9.12 4.12
N ILE A 212 -6.28 8.01 3.49
CA ILE A 212 -5.83 6.67 3.82
C ILE A 212 -4.68 6.34 2.88
N TYR A 213 -3.46 6.32 3.40
CA TYR A 213 -2.29 5.94 2.62
C TYR A 213 -2.10 4.43 2.63
N MET A 214 -1.80 3.84 1.47
CA MET A 214 -1.52 2.41 1.34
C MET A 214 -0.23 2.16 0.60
N ASN A 215 0.46 1.10 0.99
CA ASN A 215 1.65 0.64 0.28
C ASN A 215 1.88 -0.86 0.44
N THR A 216 2.74 -1.45 -0.39
CA THR A 216 3.02 -2.88 -0.39
C THR A 216 4.50 -3.19 -0.60
N PHE A 217 5.03 -4.13 0.18
CA PHE A 217 6.36 -4.70 -0.04
C PHE A 217 6.38 -5.75 -1.16
N SER A 218 5.21 -6.09 -1.72
CA SER A 218 5.10 -7.11 -2.78
C SER A 218 5.79 -6.73 -4.08
N LYS A 219 5.91 -5.44 -4.38
CA LYS A 219 6.60 -4.95 -5.59
C LYS A 219 8.09 -4.74 -5.37
N SER A 220 8.45 -4.34 -4.19
CA SER A 220 9.83 -3.97 -3.84
C SER A 220 10.68 -5.17 -3.43
N LEU A 221 10.09 -6.18 -2.79
CA LEU A 221 10.79 -7.40 -2.37
C LEU A 221 10.39 -8.59 -3.25
N SER A 222 9.16 -9.07 -3.09
CA SER A 222 8.62 -10.18 -3.89
C SER A 222 7.10 -10.21 -3.79
N SER A 223 6.44 -10.53 -4.90
CA SER A 223 4.99 -10.71 -4.94
C SER A 223 4.48 -11.82 -4.01
N THR A 224 5.35 -12.74 -3.61
CA THR A 224 5.03 -13.88 -2.72
C THR A 224 5.10 -13.54 -1.23
N ILE A 225 5.80 -12.48 -0.83
CA ILE A 225 5.87 -12.03 0.58
C ILE A 225 4.51 -11.55 1.09
N ARG A 226 3.72 -10.94 0.22
CA ARG A 226 2.33 -10.55 0.53
C ARG A 226 2.18 -9.68 1.78
N ILE A 227 3.13 -8.80 2.07
CA ILE A 227 3.02 -7.83 3.17
C ILE A 227 2.70 -6.48 2.59
N SER A 228 1.60 -5.90 3.06
CA SER A 228 1.16 -4.53 2.75
C SER A 228 0.79 -3.81 4.03
N TYR A 229 0.72 -2.51 3.99
CA TYR A 229 0.29 -1.71 5.12
C TYR A 229 -0.56 -0.52 4.68
N MET A 230 -1.37 -0.02 5.60
CA MET A 230 -2.06 1.25 5.45
C MET A 230 -1.80 2.16 6.65
N VAL A 231 -1.81 3.46 6.39
CA VAL A 231 -1.79 4.49 7.42
C VAL A 231 -3.18 5.10 7.47
N LEU A 232 -3.85 4.92 8.59
CA LEU A 232 -5.18 5.47 8.80
C LEU A 232 -5.10 6.87 9.42
N PRO A 233 -5.93 7.83 8.96
CA PRO A 233 -6.13 9.07 9.68
C PRO A 233 -6.70 8.79 11.09
N ILE A 234 -6.42 9.69 12.04
CA ILE A 234 -6.72 9.47 13.46
C ILE A 234 -8.19 9.09 13.71
N PRO A 235 -9.20 9.75 13.09
CA PRO A 235 -10.61 9.39 13.32
C PRO A 235 -10.93 7.94 12.88
N LEU A 236 -10.34 7.50 11.75
CA LEU A 236 -10.53 6.13 11.28
C LEU A 236 -9.78 5.12 12.13
N MET A 237 -8.64 5.48 12.72
CA MET A 237 -7.92 4.62 13.64
C MET A 237 -8.71 4.39 14.94
N VAL A 238 -9.36 5.43 15.46
CA VAL A 238 -10.29 5.30 16.60
C VAL A 238 -11.43 4.33 16.23
N ARG A 239 -12.04 4.50 15.06
CA ARG A 239 -13.09 3.59 14.58
C ARG A 239 -12.58 2.16 14.39
N TYR A 240 -11.38 1.96 13.82
CA TYR A 240 -10.75 0.65 13.68
C TYR A 240 -10.63 -0.07 15.02
N ASN A 241 -10.15 0.62 16.03
CA ASN A 241 -9.99 0.06 17.37
C ASN A 241 -11.32 -0.37 18.00
N HIS A 242 -12.40 0.34 17.70
CA HIS A 242 -13.73 -0.01 18.20
C HIS A 242 -14.36 -1.20 17.47
N VAL A 243 -14.24 -1.27 16.14
CA VAL A 243 -15.06 -2.20 15.34
C VAL A 243 -14.27 -3.34 14.73
N LEU A 244 -12.93 -3.25 14.59
CA LEU A 244 -12.10 -4.25 13.90
C LEU A 244 -10.92 -4.79 14.72
N SER A 245 -10.68 -4.27 15.92
CA SER A 245 -9.54 -4.71 16.76
C SER A 245 -9.59 -6.17 17.21
N PHE A 246 -10.75 -6.84 17.08
CA PHE A 246 -10.90 -8.26 17.39
C PHE A 246 -10.25 -9.19 16.33
N TYR A 247 -9.97 -8.70 15.12
CA TYR A 247 -9.25 -9.46 14.11
C TYR A 247 -7.83 -9.81 14.57
N ALA A 248 -7.31 -10.92 14.09
CA ALA A 248 -5.88 -11.20 14.19
C ALA A 248 -5.16 -10.60 12.97
N CYS A 249 -3.91 -10.16 13.14
CA CYS A 249 -3.09 -9.79 11.99
C CYS A 249 -2.92 -10.99 11.06
N THR A 250 -3.08 -10.77 9.77
CA THR A 250 -3.02 -11.82 8.74
C THR A 250 -1.58 -12.17 8.32
N VAL A 251 -0.59 -11.38 8.75
CA VAL A 251 0.83 -11.64 8.50
C VAL A 251 1.44 -12.37 9.70
N SER A 252 2.23 -13.41 9.43
CA SER A 252 2.87 -14.19 10.48
C SER A 252 3.89 -13.36 11.28
N ASN A 253 4.08 -13.68 12.57
CA ASN A 253 5.12 -13.02 13.36
C ASN A 253 6.52 -13.26 12.78
N PHE A 254 6.76 -14.44 12.20
CA PHE A 254 8.04 -14.77 11.57
C PHE A 254 8.38 -13.77 10.45
N ASP A 255 7.42 -13.49 9.58
CA ASP A 255 7.60 -12.55 8.49
C ASP A 255 7.66 -11.11 8.99
N GLN A 256 6.84 -10.75 9.97
CA GLN A 256 6.83 -9.41 10.55
C GLN A 256 8.17 -9.05 11.20
N TYR A 257 8.73 -9.92 12.05
CA TYR A 257 10.03 -9.66 12.70
C TYR A 257 11.19 -9.70 11.70
N THR A 258 11.14 -10.61 10.71
CA THR A 258 12.16 -10.67 9.66
C THR A 258 12.16 -9.38 8.83
N LEU A 259 10.97 -8.91 8.41
CA LEU A 259 10.83 -7.67 7.66
C LEU A 259 11.25 -6.45 8.48
N THR A 260 10.97 -6.43 9.78
CA THR A 260 11.43 -5.37 10.68
C THR A 260 12.95 -5.21 10.61
N ARG A 261 13.69 -6.32 10.77
CA ARG A 261 15.16 -6.33 10.69
C ARG A 261 15.64 -5.90 9.30
N PHE A 262 14.96 -6.36 8.25
CA PHE A 262 15.31 -6.02 6.87
C PHE A 262 15.17 -4.51 6.61
N ILE A 263 14.07 -3.88 7.02
CA ILE A 263 13.89 -2.42 6.88
C ILE A 263 14.96 -1.66 7.65
N GLN A 264 15.29 -2.11 8.86
CA GLN A 264 16.33 -1.48 9.69
C GLN A 264 17.72 -1.61 9.07
N GLU A 265 18.10 -2.76 8.51
CA GLU A 265 19.36 -2.93 7.80
C GLU A 265 19.45 -2.04 6.55
N LEU A 266 18.37 -1.96 5.75
CA LEU A 266 18.32 -1.08 4.57
C LEU A 266 18.49 0.39 4.96
N SER A 267 17.83 0.84 6.02
CA SER A 267 17.97 2.21 6.51
C SER A 267 19.41 2.53 6.93
N LEU A 268 20.10 1.59 7.57
CA LEU A 268 21.51 1.74 7.96
C LEU A 268 22.44 1.79 6.75
N ILE A 269 22.22 0.99 5.71
CA ILE A 269 23.04 0.99 4.49
C ILE A 269 22.89 2.34 3.77
N HIS A 270 21.67 2.89 3.67
CA HIS A 270 21.43 4.20 3.04
C HIS A 270 22.04 5.37 3.82
N ILE A 271 22.14 5.27 5.15
CA ILE A 271 22.79 6.29 5.98
C ILE A 271 24.30 6.22 5.86
N SER A 272 24.88 5.01 5.78
CA SER A 272 26.33 4.78 5.79
C SER A 272 27.00 4.86 4.42
N GLU A 273 26.28 4.68 3.31
CA GLU A 273 26.84 4.66 1.94
C GLU A 273 26.17 5.62 0.95
N PRO A 274 25.94 6.90 1.25
CA PRO A 274 25.29 7.82 0.30
C PRO A 274 26.11 8.09 -0.97
N THR A 275 27.37 7.67 -1.01
CA THR A 275 28.34 7.97 -2.09
C THR A 275 28.61 6.83 -3.06
N ARG A 276 28.25 5.58 -2.73
CA ARG A 276 28.59 4.41 -3.56
C ARG A 276 27.74 4.31 -4.84
N LEU A 277 26.52 4.80 -4.82
CA LEU A 277 25.61 4.82 -5.99
C LEU A 277 25.97 5.86 -7.05
N ARG A 278 26.91 6.78 -6.79
CA ARG A 278 27.39 7.80 -7.78
C ARG A 278 28.49 7.29 -8.69
N ARG A 279 28.95 6.06 -8.54
CA ARG A 279 30.07 5.49 -9.34
C ARG A 279 29.68 4.41 -10.33
N ILE A 280 28.39 4.18 -10.58
CA ILE A 280 27.91 3.32 -11.66
C ILE A 280 27.07 4.18 -12.60
N SER A 281 27.76 4.99 -13.40
CA SER A 281 27.26 5.63 -14.62
C SER A 281 28.35 5.47 -15.69
#